data_2407d3e1f160244cb23953d6407ed78f
#
_entry.id   2407d3e1f160244cb23953d6407ed78f
#
_cell.length_a   1.000
_cell.length_b   1.000
_cell.length_c   1.000
_cell.angle_alpha   90.00
_cell.angle_beta   90.00
_cell.angle_gamma   90.00
#
_symmetry.space_group_name_H-M   'P 1'
#
loop_
_entity.id
_entity.type
_entity.pdbx_description
1 polymer ?
#
loop_
_entity_poly.entity_id
_entity_poly.type
_entity_poly.pdbx_seq_one_letter_code
_entity_poly.pdbx_strand_id
1 'polypeptide(L)'
;VKELMEKYLGELNVDIHIYQPNEAVSELLKQETNCREAKLTPARAMLLYALFYYESLGENSSLFVANKLAYFMQLLGEPSFGKLKFVAGHYGPYCTQVGYILHDINGKYIKGLEQMKIGAFDSLELQYSTMKEVSEYVKTKLKSEQVDRLKLLIKLISGFQSALSLEILASVAYVRKENTYIDLAQTITQIQNWSPRKKHLFKEKYIQIAYSYLEDFSKGRDC
;
A
#
# COMPACT_ATOMS: atom_id res chain seq x y z
N VAL A 1 -28.40 11.69 -7.46
CA VAL A 1 -27.43 12.73 -7.90
C VAL A 1 -27.98 13.48 -9.09
N LYS A 2 -28.44 12.81 -10.18
CA LYS A 2 -28.96 13.44 -11.39
C LYS A 2 -30.11 14.41 -11.09
N GLU A 3 -31.13 13.98 -10.35
CA GLU A 3 -32.27 14.80 -9.94
C GLU A 3 -31.88 16.03 -9.09
N LEU A 4 -30.87 15.88 -8.22
CA LEU A 4 -30.33 16.98 -7.42
C LEU A 4 -29.59 18.01 -8.30
N MET A 5 -28.83 17.54 -9.28
CA MET A 5 -28.13 18.42 -10.19
C MET A 5 -29.11 19.17 -11.11
N GLU A 6 -30.11 18.50 -11.65
CA GLU A 6 -31.19 19.14 -12.44
C GLU A 6 -31.96 20.18 -11.62
N LYS A 7 -32.25 19.88 -10.33
CA LYS A 7 -32.97 20.80 -9.44
C LYS A 7 -32.20 22.08 -9.11
N TYR A 8 -30.87 21.98 -8.90
CA TYR A 8 -30.06 23.12 -8.43
C TYR A 8 -29.25 23.79 -9.53
N LEU A 9 -29.03 23.14 -10.66
CA LEU A 9 -28.17 23.63 -11.75
C LEU A 9 -28.93 23.77 -13.08
N GLY A 10 -30.18 23.29 -13.16
CA GLY A 10 -30.96 23.31 -14.40
C GLY A 10 -31.33 24.69 -14.92
N GLU A 11 -31.28 25.72 -14.07
CA GLU A 11 -31.52 27.14 -14.48
C GLU A 11 -30.25 27.83 -14.97
N LEU A 12 -29.08 27.20 -14.85
CA LEU A 12 -27.81 27.72 -15.33
C LEU A 12 -27.62 27.39 -16.81
N ASN A 13 -27.17 28.35 -17.60
CA ASN A 13 -26.86 28.15 -19.03
C ASN A 13 -25.50 27.45 -19.16
N VAL A 14 -25.45 26.17 -18.73
CA VAL A 14 -24.25 25.29 -18.75
C VAL A 14 -24.63 23.90 -19.20
N ASP A 15 -23.78 23.26 -19.97
CA ASP A 15 -23.92 21.86 -20.33
C ASP A 15 -23.40 20.98 -19.19
N ILE A 16 -24.28 20.17 -18.61
CA ILE A 16 -23.91 19.25 -17.50
C ILE A 16 -23.69 17.86 -18.07
N HIS A 17 -22.44 17.41 -18.10
CA HIS A 17 -22.07 16.07 -18.51
C HIS A 17 -21.88 15.17 -17.27
N ILE A 18 -22.75 14.16 -17.12
CA ILE A 18 -22.64 13.16 -16.03
C ILE A 18 -22.01 11.91 -16.60
N TYR A 19 -20.79 11.62 -16.17
CA TYR A 19 -20.10 10.38 -16.52
C TYR A 19 -20.34 9.33 -15.43
N GLN A 20 -20.96 8.22 -15.82
CA GLN A 20 -21.10 7.09 -14.94
C GLN A 20 -19.88 6.17 -15.12
N PRO A 21 -19.17 5.80 -14.03
CA PRO A 21 -18.05 4.87 -14.12
C PRO A 21 -18.55 3.55 -14.69
N ASN A 22 -18.02 3.13 -15.85
CA ASN A 22 -18.22 1.81 -16.44
C ASN A 22 -16.89 1.32 -17.03
N GLU A 23 -16.82 0.05 -17.40
CA GLU A 23 -15.60 -0.55 -17.92
C GLU A 23 -15.07 0.17 -19.17
N ALA A 24 -15.96 0.59 -20.08
CA ALA A 24 -15.56 1.29 -21.29
C ALA A 24 -14.93 2.66 -21.00
N VAL A 25 -15.49 3.42 -20.05
CA VAL A 25 -14.91 4.70 -19.61
C VAL A 25 -13.58 4.48 -18.90
N SER A 26 -13.47 3.43 -18.08
CA SER A 26 -12.22 3.07 -17.42
C SER A 26 -11.12 2.74 -18.43
N GLU A 27 -11.43 1.99 -19.48
CA GLU A 27 -10.48 1.65 -20.54
C GLU A 27 -10.05 2.89 -21.36
N LEU A 28 -10.97 3.80 -21.68
CA LEU A 28 -10.64 5.06 -22.34
C LEU A 28 -9.69 5.92 -21.48
N LEU A 29 -9.99 6.06 -20.18
CA LEU A 29 -9.15 6.80 -19.24
C LEU A 29 -7.76 6.18 -19.09
N LYS A 30 -7.65 4.84 -19.11
CA LYS A 30 -6.36 4.15 -19.11
C LYS A 30 -5.54 4.46 -20.37
N GLN A 31 -6.18 4.63 -21.52
CA GLN A 31 -5.50 4.99 -22.76
C GLN A 31 -5.00 6.44 -22.74
N GLU A 32 -5.79 7.38 -22.21
CA GLU A 32 -5.43 8.81 -22.13
C GLU A 32 -4.29 9.07 -21.12
N THR A 33 -4.22 8.28 -20.04
CA THR A 33 -3.22 8.49 -18.97
C THR A 33 -1.80 8.06 -19.37
N ASN A 34 -1.60 7.39 -20.48
CA ASN A 34 -0.30 6.95 -20.99
C ASN A 34 0.70 8.09 -21.32
N CYS A 35 0.25 9.35 -21.30
CA CYS A 35 1.06 10.52 -21.67
C CYS A 35 1.68 11.26 -20.48
N ARG A 36 1.48 10.82 -19.22
CA ARG A 36 2.07 11.50 -18.05
C ARG A 36 3.56 11.21 -17.92
N GLU A 37 4.37 12.26 -17.89
CA GLU A 37 5.78 12.18 -17.47
C GLU A 37 5.89 11.95 -15.95
N ALA A 38 5.76 10.70 -15.52
CA ALA A 38 6.01 10.35 -14.13
C ALA A 38 7.54 10.18 -13.91
N LYS A 39 8.09 10.90 -12.93
CA LYS A 39 9.52 10.79 -12.57
C LYS A 39 9.70 9.88 -11.37
N LEU A 40 10.70 9.00 -11.43
CA LEU A 40 11.11 8.21 -10.28
C LEU A 40 11.77 9.10 -9.22
N THR A 41 11.37 8.88 -7.98
CA THR A 41 12.05 9.34 -6.77
C THR A 41 12.42 8.12 -5.95
N PRO A 42 13.30 8.21 -4.93
CA PRO A 42 13.61 7.06 -4.10
C PRO A 42 12.37 6.34 -3.55
N ALA A 43 11.40 7.07 -2.99
CA ALA A 43 10.17 6.47 -2.47
C ALA A 43 9.36 5.75 -3.56
N ARG A 44 9.17 6.37 -4.73
CA ARG A 44 8.42 5.79 -5.85
C ARG A 44 9.11 4.54 -6.40
N ALA A 45 10.43 4.61 -6.61
CA ALA A 45 11.19 3.48 -7.12
C ALA A 45 11.20 2.29 -6.15
N MET A 46 11.39 2.55 -4.84
CA MET A 46 11.37 1.51 -3.82
C MET A 46 10.00 0.86 -3.69
N LEU A 47 8.92 1.66 -3.70
CA LEU A 47 7.56 1.13 -3.63
C LEU A 47 7.20 0.30 -4.87
N LEU A 48 7.53 0.80 -6.08
CA LEU A 48 7.32 0.06 -7.33
C LEU A 48 8.11 -1.25 -7.35
N TYR A 49 9.38 -1.21 -6.98
CA TYR A 49 10.22 -2.41 -6.91
C TYR A 49 9.63 -3.44 -5.95
N ALA A 50 9.16 -2.99 -4.78
CA ALA A 50 8.51 -3.86 -3.80
C ALA A 50 7.20 -4.46 -4.32
N LEU A 51 6.40 -3.69 -5.09
CA LEU A 51 5.18 -4.17 -5.73
C LEU A 51 5.50 -5.20 -6.83
N PHE A 52 6.47 -4.95 -7.72
CA PHE A 52 6.92 -5.94 -8.71
C PHE A 52 7.40 -7.24 -8.05
N TYR A 53 8.17 -7.11 -6.97
CA TYR A 53 8.61 -8.28 -6.21
C TYR A 53 7.41 -9.03 -5.61
N TYR A 54 6.46 -8.31 -5.02
CA TYR A 54 5.26 -8.89 -4.42
C TYR A 54 4.43 -9.68 -5.45
N GLU A 55 4.23 -9.13 -6.65
CA GLU A 55 3.55 -9.86 -7.74
C GLU A 55 4.34 -11.06 -8.25
N SER A 56 5.67 -11.04 -8.18
CA SER A 56 6.49 -12.20 -8.54
C SER A 56 6.26 -13.40 -7.60
N LEU A 57 5.65 -13.18 -6.44
CA LEU A 57 5.25 -14.22 -5.49
C LEU A 57 3.85 -14.80 -5.76
N GLY A 58 3.18 -14.37 -6.84
CA GLY A 58 1.86 -14.85 -7.25
C GLY A 58 0.69 -14.09 -6.64
N GLU A 59 0.93 -12.95 -5.98
CA GLU A 59 -0.09 -12.11 -5.36
C GLU A 59 -0.36 -10.86 -6.21
N ASN A 60 -1.53 -10.24 -6.05
CA ASN A 60 -1.91 -9.04 -6.80
C ASN A 60 -1.59 -7.76 -6.04
N SER A 61 -1.03 -6.77 -6.74
CA SER A 61 -0.85 -5.42 -6.22
C SER A 61 -2.17 -4.69 -6.07
N SER A 62 -2.28 -3.90 -5.00
CA SER A 62 -3.46 -3.09 -4.70
C SER A 62 -3.07 -1.89 -3.81
N LEU A 63 -3.99 -0.94 -3.62
CA LEU A 63 -3.78 0.15 -2.66
C LEU A 63 -3.56 -0.39 -1.23
N PHE A 64 -4.23 -1.50 -0.89
CA PHE A 64 -4.04 -2.20 0.37
C PHE A 64 -2.59 -2.66 0.52
N VAL A 65 -2.06 -3.39 -0.46
CA VAL A 65 -0.68 -3.91 -0.45
C VAL A 65 0.33 -2.76 -0.40
N ALA A 66 0.16 -1.75 -1.25
CA ALA A 66 1.06 -0.58 -1.28
C ALA A 66 1.13 0.13 0.07
N ASN A 67 0.00 0.26 0.80
CA ASN A 67 -0.01 0.81 2.14
C ASN A 67 0.80 -0.03 3.14
N LYS A 68 0.72 -1.36 3.07
CA LYS A 68 1.48 -2.24 3.97
C LYS A 68 2.98 -2.20 3.67
N LEU A 69 3.35 -2.25 2.40
CA LEU A 69 4.76 -2.15 1.99
C LEU A 69 5.36 -0.79 2.39
N ALA A 70 4.65 0.31 2.15
CA ALA A 70 5.07 1.65 2.57
C ALA A 70 5.18 1.77 4.09
N TYR A 71 4.24 1.17 4.84
CA TYR A 71 4.30 1.11 6.30
C TYR A 71 5.55 0.39 6.79
N PHE A 72 5.85 -0.78 6.24
CA PHE A 72 7.04 -1.53 6.61
C PHE A 72 8.33 -0.81 6.23
N MET A 73 8.37 -0.10 5.08
CA MET A 73 9.51 0.74 4.74
C MET A 73 9.75 1.84 5.80
N GLN A 74 8.69 2.48 6.27
CA GLN A 74 8.79 3.46 7.37
C GLN A 74 9.26 2.79 8.67
N LEU A 75 8.72 1.62 9.00
CA LEU A 75 9.09 0.86 10.20
C LEU A 75 10.58 0.44 10.19
N LEU A 76 11.10 0.13 9.00
CA LEU A 76 12.51 -0.18 8.77
C LEU A 76 13.42 1.05 8.78
N GLY A 77 12.87 2.24 9.01
CA GLY A 77 13.62 3.48 9.12
C GLY A 77 14.01 4.10 7.77
N GLU A 78 13.25 3.83 6.69
CA GLU A 78 13.52 4.47 5.40
C GLU A 78 13.08 5.94 5.41
N PRO A 79 14.02 6.90 5.28
CA PRO A 79 13.72 8.32 5.39
C PRO A 79 12.73 8.83 4.34
N SER A 80 12.72 8.22 3.15
CA SER A 80 11.82 8.60 2.05
C SER A 80 10.34 8.38 2.39
N PHE A 81 10.05 7.52 3.38
CA PHE A 81 8.69 7.26 3.91
C PHE A 81 8.47 7.89 5.29
N GLY A 82 9.47 8.55 5.87
CA GLY A 82 9.43 9.06 7.24
C GLY A 82 8.34 10.09 7.52
N LYS A 83 7.89 10.82 6.50
CA LYS A 83 6.83 11.84 6.63
C LYS A 83 5.41 11.28 6.51
N LEU A 84 5.23 10.01 6.18
CA LEU A 84 3.93 9.39 6.06
C LEU A 84 3.28 9.24 7.45
N LYS A 85 2.01 9.60 7.56
CA LYS A 85 1.24 9.51 8.80
C LYS A 85 0.30 8.32 8.73
N PHE A 86 0.74 7.19 9.28
CA PHE A 86 -0.10 6.00 9.37
C PHE A 86 -1.03 6.07 10.57
N VAL A 87 -2.27 5.68 10.35
CA VAL A 87 -3.32 5.58 11.38
C VAL A 87 -3.92 4.18 11.40
N ALA A 88 -4.57 3.82 12.49
CA ALA A 88 -5.31 2.58 12.63
C ALA A 88 -6.53 2.57 11.69
N GLY A 89 -6.38 2.03 10.49
CA GLY A 89 -7.46 1.88 9.52
C GLY A 89 -8.21 0.56 9.64
N HIS A 90 -9.26 0.41 8.82
CA HIS A 90 -10.08 -0.81 8.81
C HIS A 90 -9.26 -2.09 8.53
N TYR A 91 -8.31 -1.99 7.61
CA TYR A 91 -7.41 -3.07 7.21
C TYR A 91 -5.99 -2.93 7.79
N GLY A 92 -5.85 -2.44 9.02
CA GLY A 92 -4.55 -2.21 9.64
C GLY A 92 -3.99 -0.81 9.37
N PRO A 93 -2.67 -0.59 9.53
CA PRO A 93 -2.08 0.73 9.30
C PRO A 93 -2.35 1.23 7.89
N TYR A 94 -2.86 2.46 7.79
CA TYR A 94 -3.27 3.11 6.56
C TYR A 94 -2.78 4.56 6.53
N CYS A 95 -2.34 5.01 5.36
CA CYS A 95 -1.93 6.38 5.11
C CYS A 95 -2.46 6.84 3.74
N THR A 96 -3.30 7.87 3.73
CA THR A 96 -3.86 8.44 2.50
C THR A 96 -2.78 8.93 1.53
N GLN A 97 -1.65 9.41 2.06
CA GLN A 97 -0.53 9.91 1.25
C GLN A 97 0.10 8.83 0.35
N VAL A 98 -0.04 7.54 0.69
CA VAL A 98 0.39 6.44 -0.19
C VAL A 98 -0.40 6.45 -1.50
N GLY A 99 -1.70 6.75 -1.43
CA GLY A 99 -2.53 6.94 -2.62
C GLY A 99 -1.99 8.04 -3.54
N TYR A 100 -1.53 9.17 -2.99
CA TYR A 100 -0.93 10.24 -3.81
C TYR A 100 0.38 9.80 -4.47
N ILE A 101 1.23 9.03 -3.76
CA ILE A 101 2.44 8.46 -4.37
C ILE A 101 2.09 7.58 -5.57
N LEU A 102 1.04 6.76 -5.45
CA LEU A 102 0.58 5.90 -6.54
C LEU A 102 -0.03 6.71 -7.69
N HIS A 103 -0.83 7.75 -7.40
CA HIS A 103 -1.37 8.63 -8.42
C HIS A 103 -0.29 9.34 -9.23
N ASP A 104 0.82 9.73 -8.60
CA ASP A 104 1.95 10.38 -9.27
C ASP A 104 2.68 9.48 -10.27
N ILE A 105 2.55 8.17 -10.15
CA ILE A 105 3.16 7.18 -11.04
C ILE A 105 2.13 6.46 -11.93
N ASN A 106 0.85 6.80 -11.76
CA ASN A 106 -0.23 6.26 -12.59
C ASN A 106 -0.11 6.74 -14.05
N GLY A 107 -0.43 5.86 -14.98
CA GLY A 107 -0.33 6.08 -16.42
C GLY A 107 1.00 5.62 -17.01
N LYS A 108 2.14 5.75 -16.30
CA LYS A 108 3.44 5.27 -16.78
C LYS A 108 3.84 3.94 -16.15
N TYR A 109 3.84 3.85 -14.82
CA TYR A 109 4.36 2.68 -14.09
C TYR A 109 3.26 1.74 -13.59
N ILE A 110 2.09 2.30 -13.32
CA ILE A 110 0.89 1.56 -12.92
C ILE A 110 -0.33 2.11 -13.67
N LYS A 111 -1.40 1.31 -13.73
CA LYS A 111 -2.74 1.71 -14.14
C LYS A 111 -3.76 1.25 -13.11
N GLY A 112 -5.00 1.77 -13.18
CA GLY A 112 -6.10 1.42 -12.28
C GLY A 112 -6.47 2.51 -11.28
N LEU A 113 -5.80 3.68 -11.33
CA LEU A 113 -6.10 4.84 -10.49
C LEU A 113 -6.74 6.01 -11.28
N GLU A 114 -7.32 5.70 -12.42
CA GLU A 114 -7.96 6.69 -13.31
C GLU A 114 -9.26 7.22 -12.71
N GLN A 115 -9.89 6.46 -11.82
CA GLN A 115 -11.10 6.86 -11.11
C GLN A 115 -10.78 7.35 -9.71
N MET A 116 -11.48 8.39 -9.23
CA MET A 116 -11.24 9.01 -7.92
C MET A 116 -11.54 8.10 -6.72
N LYS A 117 -12.28 7.00 -6.91
CA LYS A 117 -12.64 6.04 -5.86
C LYS A 117 -12.26 4.64 -6.31
N ILE A 118 -11.13 4.18 -5.80
CA ILE A 118 -10.75 2.77 -5.89
C ILE A 118 -10.92 2.12 -4.52
N GLY A 119 -11.38 0.87 -4.52
CA GLY A 119 -11.42 0.04 -3.32
C GLY A 119 -10.01 -0.34 -2.86
N ALA A 120 -9.88 -0.65 -1.57
CA ALA A 120 -8.58 -1.01 -1.00
C ALA A 120 -7.94 -2.23 -1.70
N PHE A 121 -8.76 -3.15 -2.20
CA PHE A 121 -8.34 -4.40 -2.84
C PHE A 121 -8.49 -4.39 -4.36
N ASP A 122 -8.92 -3.27 -4.95
CA ASP A 122 -8.94 -3.17 -6.41
C ASP A 122 -7.53 -3.31 -6.95
N SER A 123 -7.38 -4.11 -7.99
CA SER A 123 -6.08 -4.45 -8.56
C SER A 123 -5.43 -3.22 -9.20
N LEU A 124 -4.17 -3.00 -8.87
CA LEU A 124 -3.29 -2.09 -9.60
C LEU A 124 -2.59 -2.89 -10.71
N GLU A 125 -2.65 -2.40 -11.92
CA GLU A 125 -1.97 -3.02 -13.06
C GLU A 125 -0.54 -2.47 -13.17
N LEU A 126 0.46 -3.25 -12.78
CA LEU A 126 1.86 -2.87 -12.93
C LEU A 126 2.29 -2.92 -14.39
N GLN A 127 2.94 -1.87 -14.87
CA GLN A 127 3.46 -1.80 -16.23
C GLN A 127 4.83 -2.49 -16.32
N TYR A 128 4.85 -3.79 -16.58
CA TYR A 128 6.07 -4.62 -16.61
C TYR A 128 7.12 -4.15 -17.61
N SER A 129 6.73 -3.44 -18.65
CA SER A 129 7.65 -2.78 -19.60
C SER A 129 8.59 -1.78 -18.91
N THR A 130 8.18 -1.22 -17.76
CA THR A 130 8.96 -0.26 -16.98
C THR A 130 9.82 -0.91 -15.89
N MET A 131 9.71 -2.21 -15.66
CA MET A 131 10.43 -2.93 -14.60
C MET A 131 11.96 -2.76 -14.72
N LYS A 132 12.48 -2.75 -15.95
CA LYS A 132 13.91 -2.54 -16.20
C LYS A 132 14.35 -1.15 -15.74
N GLU A 133 13.58 -0.10 -16.06
CA GLU A 133 13.84 1.29 -15.63
C GLU A 133 13.84 1.40 -14.10
N VAL A 134 12.85 0.80 -13.43
CA VAL A 134 12.74 0.80 -11.96
C VAL A 134 13.94 0.07 -11.33
N SER A 135 14.30 -1.11 -11.86
CA SER A 135 15.43 -1.89 -11.36
C SER A 135 16.76 -1.17 -11.54
N GLU A 136 16.93 -0.49 -12.67
CA GLU A 136 18.13 0.31 -12.94
C GLU A 136 18.22 1.51 -11.99
N TYR A 137 17.10 2.19 -11.72
CA TYR A 137 17.04 3.26 -10.73
C TYR A 137 17.44 2.76 -9.34
N VAL A 138 16.92 1.61 -8.91
CA VAL A 138 17.26 0.99 -7.62
C VAL A 138 18.76 0.71 -7.52
N LYS A 139 19.37 0.20 -8.60
CA LYS A 139 20.81 -0.14 -8.63
C LYS A 139 21.72 1.07 -8.66
N THR A 140 21.34 2.14 -9.37
CA THR A 140 22.27 3.23 -9.71
C THR A 140 22.00 4.55 -8.98
N LYS A 141 20.78 4.77 -8.48
CA LYS A 141 20.34 6.04 -7.87
C LYS A 141 20.05 5.94 -6.38
N LEU A 142 19.73 4.76 -5.86
CA LEU A 142 19.56 4.58 -4.43
C LEU A 142 20.92 4.44 -3.72
N LYS A 143 20.97 4.93 -2.48
CA LYS A 143 22.11 4.69 -1.58
C LYS A 143 22.12 3.23 -1.12
N SER A 144 23.29 2.72 -0.71
CA SER A 144 23.43 1.34 -0.21
C SER A 144 22.45 1.02 0.92
N GLU A 145 22.29 1.95 1.88
CA GLU A 145 21.39 1.78 3.02
C GLU A 145 19.91 1.67 2.59
N GLN A 146 19.52 2.34 1.51
CA GLN A 146 18.18 2.24 0.95
C GLN A 146 17.95 0.89 0.28
N VAL A 147 18.94 0.40 -0.47
CA VAL A 147 18.88 -0.94 -1.07
C VAL A 147 18.83 -2.01 0.02
N ASP A 148 19.57 -1.85 1.11
CA ASP A 148 19.57 -2.82 2.21
C ASP A 148 18.22 -2.81 2.95
N ARG A 149 17.59 -1.64 3.16
CA ARG A 149 16.23 -1.58 3.69
C ARG A 149 15.19 -2.23 2.77
N LEU A 150 15.38 -2.11 1.46
CA LEU A 150 14.51 -2.79 0.48
C LEU A 150 14.66 -4.31 0.58
N LYS A 151 15.88 -4.83 0.73
CA LYS A 151 16.14 -6.26 0.99
C LYS A 151 15.52 -6.72 2.33
N LEU A 152 15.64 -5.88 3.37
CA LEU A 152 15.01 -6.15 4.67
C LEU A 152 13.49 -6.18 4.57
N LEU A 153 12.86 -5.29 3.78
CA LEU A 153 11.43 -5.35 3.52
C LEU A 153 11.04 -6.69 2.89
N ILE A 154 11.76 -7.11 1.86
CA ILE A 154 11.53 -8.39 1.17
C ILE A 154 11.63 -9.57 2.16
N LYS A 155 12.65 -9.56 3.01
CA LYS A 155 12.81 -10.57 4.07
C LYS A 155 11.67 -10.51 5.08
N LEU A 156 11.25 -9.31 5.50
CA LEU A 156 10.20 -9.11 6.50
C LEU A 156 8.83 -9.65 6.04
N ILE A 157 8.49 -9.51 4.77
CA ILE A 157 7.20 -9.99 4.24
C ILE A 157 7.23 -11.45 3.80
N SER A 158 8.40 -12.09 3.83
CA SER A 158 8.55 -13.51 3.44
C SER A 158 7.72 -14.42 4.36
N GLY A 159 6.85 -15.24 3.77
CA GLY A 159 5.89 -16.08 4.51
C GLY A 159 4.57 -15.36 4.88
N PHE A 160 4.46 -14.04 4.63
CA PHE A 160 3.26 -13.22 4.92
C PHE A 160 2.69 -12.55 3.66
N GLN A 161 2.81 -13.18 2.49
CA GLN A 161 2.43 -12.57 1.21
C GLN A 161 0.92 -12.47 1.01
N SER A 162 0.13 -13.43 1.52
CA SER A 162 -1.33 -13.33 1.34
C SER A 162 -1.89 -12.06 2.00
N ALA A 163 -2.96 -11.50 1.42
CA ALA A 163 -3.57 -10.28 1.93
C ALA A 163 -3.89 -10.35 3.44
N LEU A 164 -4.41 -11.52 3.91
CA LEU A 164 -4.72 -11.69 5.32
C LEU A 164 -3.46 -11.75 6.19
N SER A 165 -2.44 -12.51 5.81
CA SER A 165 -1.21 -12.62 6.59
C SER A 165 -0.44 -11.29 6.64
N LEU A 166 -0.40 -10.57 5.51
CA LEU A 166 0.21 -9.24 5.43
C LEU A 166 -0.53 -8.22 6.32
N GLU A 167 -1.87 -8.30 6.37
CA GLU A 167 -2.69 -7.46 7.26
C GLU A 167 -2.41 -7.77 8.73
N ILE A 168 -2.32 -9.06 9.09
CA ILE A 168 -2.01 -9.48 10.46
C ILE A 168 -0.63 -8.97 10.87
N LEU A 169 0.39 -9.24 10.05
CA LEU A 169 1.76 -8.81 10.31
C LEU A 169 1.84 -7.29 10.52
N ALA A 170 1.23 -6.51 9.62
CA ALA A 170 1.23 -5.06 9.71
C ALA A 170 0.45 -4.53 10.93
N SER A 171 -0.66 -5.18 11.29
CA SER A 171 -1.45 -4.78 12.48
C SER A 171 -0.69 -5.07 13.77
N VAL A 172 -0.03 -6.22 13.89
CA VAL A 172 0.82 -6.57 15.04
C VAL A 172 1.98 -5.58 15.15
N ALA A 173 2.68 -5.32 14.04
CA ALA A 173 3.78 -4.35 14.00
C ALA A 173 3.34 -2.94 14.42
N TYR A 174 2.13 -2.53 14.00
CA TYR A 174 1.56 -1.23 14.36
C TYR A 174 1.28 -1.13 15.86
N VAL A 175 0.60 -2.10 16.45
CA VAL A 175 0.29 -2.14 17.87
C VAL A 175 1.57 -2.13 18.72
N ARG A 176 2.59 -2.88 18.33
CA ARG A 176 3.89 -2.91 19.01
C ARG A 176 4.66 -1.61 18.90
N LYS A 177 4.57 -0.92 17.76
CA LYS A 177 5.22 0.39 17.55
C LYS A 177 4.59 1.48 18.43
N GLU A 178 3.26 1.49 18.54
CA GLU A 178 2.53 2.46 19.35
C GLU A 178 2.72 2.20 20.87
N ASN A 179 3.08 0.98 21.25
CA ASN A 179 3.20 0.53 22.64
C ASN A 179 4.49 -0.30 22.81
N THR A 180 5.60 0.35 23.07
CA THR A 180 6.96 -0.22 23.01
C THR A 180 7.18 -1.43 23.94
N TYR A 181 6.43 -1.55 25.05
CA TYR A 181 6.60 -2.62 26.05
C TYR A 181 5.42 -3.59 26.10
N ILE A 182 4.61 -3.61 25.05
CA ILE A 182 3.42 -4.46 24.99
C ILE A 182 3.82 -5.95 24.83
N ASP A 183 3.28 -6.80 25.70
CA ASP A 183 3.44 -8.25 25.59
C ASP A 183 2.46 -8.89 24.58
N LEU A 184 2.59 -10.20 24.37
CA LEU A 184 1.75 -10.94 23.44
C LEU A 184 0.26 -10.89 23.82
N ALA A 185 -0.07 -11.08 25.11
CA ALA A 185 -1.46 -11.11 25.60
C ALA A 185 -2.15 -9.76 25.39
N GLN A 186 -1.44 -8.70 25.72
CA GLN A 186 -1.91 -7.32 25.50
C GLN A 186 -2.03 -7.01 24.02
N THR A 187 -1.11 -7.47 23.17
CA THR A 187 -1.17 -7.32 21.71
C THR A 187 -2.40 -8.01 21.13
N ILE A 188 -2.69 -9.25 21.56
CA ILE A 188 -3.89 -9.98 21.15
C ILE A 188 -5.13 -9.18 21.55
N THR A 189 -5.20 -8.73 22.78
CA THR A 189 -6.34 -7.95 23.28
C THR A 189 -6.57 -6.68 22.48
N GLN A 190 -5.52 -5.90 22.20
CA GLN A 190 -5.64 -4.67 21.43
C GLN A 190 -6.08 -4.92 19.99
N ILE A 191 -5.55 -5.96 19.35
CA ILE A 191 -5.94 -6.31 17.97
C ILE A 191 -7.40 -6.78 17.92
N GLN A 192 -7.83 -7.61 18.86
CA GLN A 192 -9.21 -8.09 18.94
C GLN A 192 -10.21 -6.96 19.24
N ASN A 193 -9.79 -5.95 19.99
CA ASN A 193 -10.60 -4.76 20.28
C ASN A 193 -10.56 -3.70 19.15
N TRP A 194 -9.67 -3.83 18.18
CA TRP A 194 -9.57 -2.87 17.08
C TRP A 194 -10.83 -2.82 16.23
N SER A 195 -11.40 -3.97 15.87
CA SER A 195 -12.68 -4.05 15.16
C SER A 195 -13.31 -5.44 15.27
N PRO A 196 -14.66 -5.56 15.11
CA PRO A 196 -15.35 -6.86 15.07
C PRO A 196 -14.79 -7.78 13.98
N ARG A 197 -14.41 -7.23 12.81
CA ARG A 197 -13.80 -7.97 11.71
C ARG A 197 -12.46 -8.59 12.14
N LYS A 198 -11.58 -7.82 12.77
CA LYS A 198 -10.29 -8.33 13.26
C LYS A 198 -10.48 -9.39 14.34
N LYS A 199 -11.38 -9.17 15.28
CA LYS A 199 -11.73 -10.17 16.31
C LYS A 199 -12.17 -11.50 15.70
N HIS A 200 -12.92 -11.46 14.60
CA HIS A 200 -13.39 -12.66 13.92
C HIS A 200 -12.30 -13.36 13.12
N LEU A 201 -11.52 -12.62 12.32
CA LEU A 201 -10.56 -13.16 11.35
C LEU A 201 -9.17 -13.40 11.95
N PHE A 202 -8.70 -12.55 12.89
CA PHE A 202 -7.37 -12.64 13.47
C PHE A 202 -7.40 -13.55 14.70
N LYS A 203 -7.33 -14.85 14.46
CA LYS A 203 -7.26 -15.82 15.56
C LYS A 203 -5.96 -15.62 16.35
N GLU A 204 -5.99 -15.85 17.65
CA GLU A 204 -4.84 -15.68 18.56
C GLU A 204 -3.58 -16.34 18.02
N LYS A 205 -3.70 -17.57 17.52
CA LYS A 205 -2.59 -18.30 16.89
C LYS A 205 -1.90 -17.50 15.76
N TYR A 206 -2.65 -16.81 14.93
CA TYR A 206 -2.06 -16.04 13.82
C TYR A 206 -1.37 -14.78 14.32
N ILE A 207 -1.95 -14.11 15.34
CA ILE A 207 -1.34 -12.96 16.01
C ILE A 207 -0.03 -13.39 16.68
N GLN A 208 -0.03 -14.53 17.37
CA GLN A 208 1.16 -15.11 18.02
C GLN A 208 2.27 -15.39 17.02
N ILE A 209 1.96 -16.01 15.88
CA ILE A 209 2.95 -16.28 14.81
C ILE A 209 3.58 -14.96 14.33
N ALA A 210 2.76 -13.95 14.03
CA ALA A 210 3.26 -12.65 13.57
C ALA A 210 4.06 -11.91 14.66
N TYR A 211 3.63 -12.00 15.91
CA TYR A 211 4.34 -11.42 17.05
C TYR A 211 5.74 -12.03 17.24
N SER A 212 5.82 -13.36 17.32
CA SER A 212 7.10 -14.06 17.49
C SER A 212 8.03 -13.82 16.29
N TYR A 213 7.47 -13.83 15.07
CA TYR A 213 8.24 -13.54 13.87
C TYR A 213 8.85 -12.12 13.89
N LEU A 214 8.10 -11.11 14.32
CA LEU A 214 8.62 -9.74 14.45
C LEU A 214 9.67 -9.60 15.56
N GLU A 215 9.56 -10.38 16.64
CA GLU A 215 10.59 -10.42 17.67
C GLU A 215 11.90 -11.00 17.16
N ASP A 216 11.83 -12.14 16.49
CA ASP A 216 13.02 -12.79 15.94
C ASP A 216 13.65 -11.96 14.82
N PHE A 217 12.82 -11.34 13.97
CA PHE A 217 13.29 -10.40 12.95
C PHE A 217 14.03 -9.21 13.55
N SER A 218 13.54 -8.65 14.66
CA SER A 218 14.18 -7.52 15.33
C SER A 218 15.52 -7.92 15.95
N LYS A 219 15.59 -9.06 16.67
CA LYS A 219 16.84 -9.58 17.24
C LYS A 219 17.92 -9.83 16.18
N GLY A 220 17.52 -10.34 15.01
CA GLY A 220 18.45 -10.59 13.89
C GLY A 220 18.93 -9.33 13.15
N ARG A 221 18.46 -8.13 13.54
CA ARG A 221 18.95 -6.82 13.04
C ARG A 221 20.02 -6.21 13.91
N ASP A 222 20.09 -6.58 15.18
CA ASP A 222 21.03 -6.03 16.17
C ASP A 222 22.36 -6.83 16.21
N CYS A 223 22.48 -7.87 15.35
CA CYS A 223 23.70 -8.65 15.10
C CYS A 223 24.32 -8.28 13.77
#